data_b04c9c51d91553a898e7b12d6c8d0a58
#
_entry.id   b04c9c51d91553a898e7b12d6c8d0a58
#
_cell.length_a   1.000
_cell.length_b   1.000
_cell.length_c   1.000
_cell.angle_alpha   90.00
_cell.angle_beta   90.00
_cell.angle_gamma   90.00
#
_symmetry.space_group_name_H-M   'P 1'
#
loop_
_entity.id
_entity.type
_entity.pdbx_description
1 polymer ?
#
loop_
_entity_poly.entity_id
_entity_poly.type
_entity_poly.pdbx_seq_one_letter_code
_entity_poly.pdbx_strand_id
1 'polypeptide(L)'
;MNGASGLNLDELGDLGSLLDQKDAANGGPLEIPLDLIDEDPNQPRKEDNPGFSSLSLNELAATIKARGVKTPISVRPNEDIEGRFIINHGARRYRASLLAKRETIPAWIDADYSEADQVIENLQRDNLTAREIADFIGRELAKKKKKGDIAKELGKSAAFVSQHAALLDLPESIADAFNSGRVKDVTVVNELLKAHKKSSEDVERWLDDDSQEITRGSVGLLREFLDEKDSGGESGPAGGGEPGGELQTWAGGADWR
;
A
#
# COMPACT_ATOMS: atom_id res chain seq x y z
N MET A 1 -25.21 -24.69 -14.60
CA MET A 1 -24.38 -24.96 -15.77
C MET A 1 -23.23 -23.98 -15.69
N ASN A 2 -22.12 -24.40 -15.07
CA ASN A 2 -20.92 -23.58 -14.89
C ASN A 2 -20.04 -23.79 -16.10
N GLY A 3 -19.99 -22.80 -16.99
CA GLY A 3 -18.99 -22.72 -18.03
C GLY A 3 -17.70 -22.17 -17.43
N ALA A 4 -16.80 -23.04 -17.02
CA ALA A 4 -15.40 -22.67 -16.89
C ALA A 4 -14.90 -22.40 -18.32
N SER A 5 -14.67 -21.12 -18.67
CA SER A 5 -13.93 -20.74 -19.86
C SER A 5 -12.48 -21.16 -19.64
N GLY A 6 -12.17 -22.43 -19.95
CA GLY A 6 -10.80 -22.86 -20.11
C GLY A 6 -10.19 -22.06 -21.24
N LEU A 7 -9.14 -21.29 -20.94
CA LEU A 7 -8.28 -20.69 -21.95
C LEU A 7 -7.80 -21.82 -22.88
N ASN A 8 -8.18 -21.73 -24.17
CA ASN A 8 -7.71 -22.64 -25.18
C ASN A 8 -6.22 -22.35 -25.40
N LEU A 9 -5.36 -23.16 -24.81
CA LEU A 9 -3.90 -23.07 -24.97
C LEU A 9 -3.46 -23.21 -26.43
N ASP A 10 -4.31 -23.78 -27.30
CA ASP A 10 -4.08 -23.88 -28.74
C ASP A 10 -4.18 -22.55 -29.50
N GLU A 11 -4.77 -21.50 -28.89
CA GLU A 11 -4.87 -20.16 -29.50
C GLU A 11 -3.66 -19.26 -29.15
N LEU A 12 -2.77 -19.71 -28.28
CA LEU A 12 -1.61 -18.97 -27.85
C LEU A 12 -0.36 -19.33 -28.68
N GLY A 13 -0.38 -19.05 -29.98
CA GLY A 13 0.72 -19.11 -30.95
C GLY A 13 1.97 -19.91 -30.53
N ASP A 14 3.03 -19.25 -30.16
CA ASP A 14 4.34 -19.86 -29.85
C ASP A 14 4.44 -20.47 -28.41
N LEU A 15 3.35 -20.45 -27.63
CA LEU A 15 3.29 -21.07 -26.28
C LEU A 15 3.40 -22.60 -26.34
N GLY A 16 3.05 -23.23 -27.46
CA GLY A 16 3.27 -24.67 -27.66
C GLY A 16 4.73 -25.06 -27.47
N SER A 17 5.65 -24.23 -27.94
CA SER A 17 7.10 -24.46 -27.77
C SER A 17 7.58 -24.28 -26.32
N LEU A 18 6.92 -23.45 -25.51
CA LEU A 18 7.21 -23.29 -24.09
C LEU A 18 6.68 -24.46 -23.25
N LEU A 19 5.56 -25.06 -23.66
CA LEU A 19 4.97 -26.24 -22.99
C LEU A 19 5.75 -27.52 -23.29
N ASP A 20 6.46 -27.58 -24.39
CA ASP A 20 7.36 -28.69 -24.76
C ASP A 20 8.69 -28.68 -23.97
N GLN A 21 8.93 -27.68 -23.12
CA GLN A 21 10.08 -27.69 -22.21
C GLN A 21 9.98 -28.88 -21.25
N LYS A 22 11.09 -29.57 -21.08
CA LYS A 22 11.20 -30.80 -20.29
C LYS A 22 10.70 -30.64 -18.83
N ASP A 23 10.78 -29.43 -18.31
CA ASP A 23 10.33 -29.07 -16.96
C ASP A 23 8.81 -28.85 -16.88
N ALA A 24 8.17 -28.37 -17.97
CA ALA A 24 6.71 -28.24 -18.07
C ALA A 24 6.02 -29.63 -18.06
N ALA A 25 6.60 -30.60 -18.74
CA ALA A 25 6.09 -31.97 -18.76
C ALA A 25 6.14 -32.65 -17.38
N ASN A 26 6.99 -32.15 -16.46
CA ASN A 26 7.13 -32.63 -15.07
C ASN A 26 6.47 -31.69 -14.04
N GLY A 27 5.66 -30.71 -14.47
CA GLY A 27 5.05 -29.74 -13.55
C GLY A 27 6.04 -28.76 -12.93
N GLY A 28 7.18 -28.50 -13.62
CA GLY A 28 8.20 -27.51 -13.21
C GLY A 28 7.91 -26.09 -13.74
N PRO A 29 8.65 -25.07 -13.29
CA PRO A 29 8.54 -23.72 -13.81
C PRO A 29 9.07 -23.66 -15.24
N LEU A 30 8.47 -22.83 -16.08
CA LEU A 30 8.88 -22.58 -17.46
C LEU A 30 9.97 -21.50 -17.52
N GLU A 31 10.93 -21.64 -18.42
CA GLU A 31 11.90 -20.57 -18.73
C GLU A 31 11.29 -19.62 -19.76
N ILE A 32 10.79 -18.47 -19.32
CA ILE A 32 10.15 -17.46 -20.17
C ILE A 32 11.16 -16.37 -20.53
N PRO A 33 11.28 -15.99 -21.83
CA PRO A 33 12.07 -14.84 -22.23
C PRO A 33 11.63 -13.55 -21.53
N LEU A 34 12.59 -12.78 -21.04
CA LEU A 34 12.30 -11.55 -20.28
C LEU A 34 11.62 -10.47 -21.13
N ASP A 35 11.86 -10.47 -22.45
CA ASP A 35 11.24 -9.53 -23.39
C ASP A 35 9.76 -9.83 -23.66
N LEU A 36 9.28 -11.03 -23.34
CA LEU A 36 7.86 -11.39 -23.40
C LEU A 36 7.08 -11.09 -22.13
N ILE A 37 7.74 -10.54 -21.10
CA ILE A 37 7.14 -10.29 -19.79
C ILE A 37 6.98 -8.78 -19.58
N ASP A 38 5.77 -8.37 -19.22
CA ASP A 38 5.42 -7.00 -18.86
C ASP A 38 5.19 -6.88 -17.34
N GLU A 39 5.52 -5.71 -16.77
CA GLU A 39 5.13 -5.40 -15.42
C GLU A 39 3.65 -4.99 -15.38
N ASP A 40 2.95 -5.38 -14.31
CA ASP A 40 1.56 -4.97 -14.11
C ASP A 40 1.50 -3.46 -13.82
N PRO A 41 0.78 -2.65 -14.63
CA PRO A 41 0.64 -1.21 -14.40
C PRO A 41 -0.07 -0.89 -13.07
N ASN A 42 -0.87 -1.83 -12.56
CA ASN A 42 -1.59 -1.71 -11.29
C ASN A 42 -0.83 -2.33 -10.10
N GLN A 43 0.47 -2.58 -10.25
CA GLN A 43 1.28 -3.21 -9.22
C GLN A 43 1.10 -2.48 -7.88
N PRO A 44 0.73 -3.19 -6.79
CA PRO A 44 0.49 -2.58 -5.48
C PRO A 44 1.75 -1.89 -4.95
N ARG A 45 2.91 -2.44 -5.26
CA ARG A 45 4.22 -1.98 -4.81
C ARG A 45 4.80 -0.99 -5.81
N LYS A 46 4.87 0.28 -5.42
CA LYS A 46 5.37 1.38 -6.27
C LYS A 46 6.91 1.50 -6.24
N GLU A 47 7.46 2.30 -7.15
CA GLU A 47 8.90 2.49 -7.32
C GLU A 47 9.59 3.12 -6.09
N ASP A 48 8.88 3.95 -5.34
CA ASP A 48 9.32 4.59 -4.10
C ASP A 48 9.37 3.63 -2.90
N ASN A 49 8.84 2.42 -3.05
CA ASN A 49 8.94 1.39 -2.01
C ASN A 49 10.42 0.98 -1.81
N PRO A 50 10.94 0.96 -0.55
CA PRO A 50 12.35 0.64 -0.25
C PRO A 50 12.87 -0.64 -0.89
N GLY A 51 11.99 -1.62 -1.15
CA GLY A 51 12.34 -2.86 -1.83
C GLY A 51 12.78 -2.69 -3.29
N PHE A 52 12.51 -1.56 -3.94
CA PHE A 52 12.91 -1.25 -5.31
C PHE A 52 14.07 -0.25 -5.38
N SER A 53 14.71 0.07 -4.26
CA SER A 53 15.90 0.93 -4.27
C SER A 53 17.00 0.36 -5.17
N SER A 54 17.75 1.23 -5.85
CA SER A 54 18.83 0.84 -6.76
C SER A 54 19.86 -0.06 -6.09
N LEU A 55 20.19 0.20 -4.82
CA LEU A 55 21.11 -0.62 -4.05
C LEU A 55 20.58 -2.03 -3.88
N SER A 56 19.35 -2.19 -3.40
CA SER A 56 18.71 -3.48 -3.16
C SER A 56 18.54 -4.31 -4.44
N LEU A 57 18.24 -3.66 -5.58
CA LEU A 57 18.13 -4.33 -6.88
C LEU A 57 19.49 -4.78 -7.41
N ASN A 58 20.55 -3.98 -7.25
CA ASN A 58 21.90 -4.33 -7.71
C ASN A 58 22.49 -5.52 -6.88
N GLU A 59 22.27 -5.57 -5.58
CA GLU A 59 22.67 -6.71 -4.74
C GLU A 59 21.97 -8.00 -5.19
N LEU A 60 20.67 -7.92 -5.45
CA LEU A 60 19.90 -9.05 -5.97
C LEU A 60 20.38 -9.47 -7.37
N ALA A 61 20.66 -8.50 -8.25
CA ALA A 61 21.18 -8.76 -9.60
C ALA A 61 22.55 -9.47 -9.55
N ALA A 62 23.45 -9.06 -8.66
CA ALA A 62 24.73 -9.73 -8.46
C ALA A 62 24.54 -11.21 -8.03
N THR A 63 23.58 -11.45 -7.14
CA THR A 63 23.21 -12.81 -6.70
C THR A 63 22.63 -13.64 -7.85
N ILE A 64 21.72 -13.06 -8.63
CA ILE A 64 21.11 -13.73 -9.80
C ILE A 64 22.16 -14.02 -10.88
N LYS A 65 23.09 -13.11 -11.10
CA LYS A 65 24.19 -13.32 -12.05
C LYS A 65 25.06 -14.51 -11.66
N ALA A 66 25.34 -14.67 -10.36
CA ALA A 66 26.21 -15.72 -9.83
C ALA A 66 25.50 -17.09 -9.71
N ARG A 67 24.22 -17.12 -9.36
CA ARG A 67 23.51 -18.35 -8.93
C ARG A 67 22.21 -18.64 -9.71
N GLY A 68 21.80 -17.76 -10.62
CA GLY A 68 20.49 -17.80 -11.28
C GLY A 68 19.34 -17.44 -10.34
N VAL A 69 18.14 -17.45 -10.88
CA VAL A 69 16.89 -17.22 -10.12
C VAL A 69 16.47 -18.54 -9.47
N LYS A 70 16.49 -18.62 -8.15
CA LYS A 70 16.17 -19.84 -7.38
C LYS A 70 14.68 -20.03 -7.13
N THR A 71 13.94 -18.94 -6.98
CA THR A 71 12.50 -18.96 -6.78
C THR A 71 11.85 -18.41 -8.03
N PRO A 72 11.06 -19.20 -8.77
CA PRO A 72 10.35 -18.73 -9.95
C PRO A 72 9.46 -17.51 -9.65
N ILE A 73 9.22 -16.69 -10.66
CA ILE A 73 8.16 -15.66 -10.60
C ILE A 73 6.82 -16.31 -10.95
N SER A 74 5.70 -15.60 -10.72
CA SER A 74 4.39 -15.97 -11.25
C SER A 74 3.94 -14.93 -12.27
N VAL A 75 3.39 -15.41 -13.36
CA VAL A 75 2.91 -14.59 -14.47
C VAL A 75 1.53 -15.09 -14.91
N ARG A 76 0.73 -14.22 -15.54
CA ARG A 76 -0.49 -14.56 -16.25
C ARG A 76 -0.36 -14.15 -17.72
N PRO A 77 -1.09 -14.78 -18.65
CA PRO A 77 -1.19 -14.30 -20.03
C PRO A 77 -1.67 -12.85 -20.06
N ASN A 78 -1.14 -12.05 -20.98
CA ASN A 78 -1.63 -10.70 -21.24
C ASN A 78 -2.87 -10.80 -22.13
N GLU A 79 -4.03 -10.37 -21.64
CA GLU A 79 -5.29 -10.40 -22.39
C GLU A 79 -5.31 -9.42 -23.56
N ASP A 80 -4.52 -8.35 -23.50
CA ASP A 80 -4.45 -7.29 -24.52
C ASP A 80 -3.44 -7.60 -25.63
N ILE A 81 -2.40 -8.41 -25.34
CA ILE A 81 -1.29 -8.68 -26.27
C ILE A 81 -0.98 -10.18 -26.24
N GLU A 82 -1.35 -10.84 -27.33
CA GLU A 82 -1.11 -12.27 -27.51
C GLU A 82 0.39 -12.64 -27.42
N GLY A 83 0.69 -13.75 -26.77
CA GLY A 83 2.07 -14.25 -26.60
C GLY A 83 2.90 -13.52 -25.54
N ARG A 84 2.34 -12.56 -24.83
CA ARG A 84 3.00 -11.86 -23.72
C ARG A 84 2.40 -12.25 -22.38
N PHE A 85 3.16 -11.96 -21.32
CA PHE A 85 2.79 -12.26 -19.96
C PHE A 85 2.85 -11.01 -19.09
N ILE A 86 2.01 -10.95 -18.06
CA ILE A 86 2.03 -9.92 -17.04
C ILE A 86 2.47 -10.55 -15.71
N ILE A 87 3.35 -9.88 -14.98
CA ILE A 87 3.85 -10.35 -13.69
C ILE A 87 2.73 -10.30 -12.66
N ASN A 88 2.39 -11.46 -12.07
CA ASN A 88 1.56 -11.56 -10.88
C ASN A 88 2.36 -11.18 -9.64
N HIS A 89 3.49 -11.89 -9.41
CA HIS A 89 4.42 -11.58 -8.34
C HIS A 89 5.86 -11.91 -8.73
N GLY A 90 6.82 -11.21 -8.08
CA GLY A 90 8.25 -11.39 -8.33
C GLY A 90 8.90 -10.27 -9.14
N ALA A 91 8.28 -9.09 -9.27
CA ALA A 91 8.79 -7.93 -10.02
C ALA A 91 10.24 -7.55 -9.64
N ARG A 92 10.64 -7.65 -8.37
CA ARG A 92 12.04 -7.43 -7.97
C ARG A 92 13.00 -8.42 -8.63
N ARG A 93 12.61 -9.71 -8.73
CA ARG A 93 13.42 -10.75 -9.40
C ARG A 93 13.50 -10.50 -10.90
N TYR A 94 12.41 -10.09 -11.50
CA TYR A 94 12.35 -9.69 -12.91
C TYR A 94 13.30 -8.50 -13.19
N ARG A 95 13.15 -7.37 -12.46
CA ARG A 95 14.03 -6.20 -12.62
C ARG A 95 15.50 -6.53 -12.36
N ALA A 96 15.79 -7.33 -11.34
CA ALA A 96 17.14 -7.76 -11.05
C ALA A 96 17.70 -8.71 -12.12
N SER A 97 16.86 -9.52 -12.79
CA SER A 97 17.26 -10.37 -13.91
C SER A 97 17.61 -9.55 -15.15
N LEU A 98 16.86 -8.47 -15.43
CA LEU A 98 17.21 -7.50 -16.48
C LEU A 98 18.57 -6.85 -16.22
N LEU A 99 18.80 -6.39 -14.96
CA LEU A 99 20.09 -5.81 -14.55
C LEU A 99 21.24 -6.83 -14.64
N ALA A 100 20.96 -8.10 -14.35
CA ALA A 100 21.92 -9.21 -14.48
C ALA A 100 22.14 -9.66 -15.94
N LYS A 101 21.42 -9.04 -16.91
CA LYS A 101 21.46 -9.38 -18.35
C LYS A 101 21.15 -10.86 -18.61
N ARG A 102 20.14 -11.40 -17.92
CA ARG A 102 19.60 -12.72 -18.21
C ARG A 102 18.70 -12.63 -19.47
N GLU A 103 18.61 -13.71 -20.21
CA GLU A 103 17.72 -13.82 -21.37
C GLU A 103 16.34 -14.35 -20.97
N THR A 104 16.31 -15.29 -20.01
CA THR A 104 15.10 -15.94 -19.51
C THR A 104 15.01 -15.87 -17.99
N ILE A 105 13.81 -16.15 -17.48
CA ILE A 105 13.54 -16.28 -16.05
C ILE A 105 12.57 -17.45 -15.79
N PRO A 106 12.82 -18.29 -14.77
CA PRO A 106 11.86 -19.35 -14.42
C PRO A 106 10.57 -18.73 -13.87
N ALA A 107 9.42 -19.17 -14.42
CA ALA A 107 8.12 -18.65 -14.10
C ALA A 107 7.04 -19.75 -14.02
N TRP A 108 6.05 -19.56 -13.16
CA TRP A 108 4.80 -20.29 -13.13
C TRP A 108 3.74 -19.46 -13.88
N ILE A 109 2.97 -20.11 -14.76
CA ILE A 109 1.78 -19.49 -15.36
C ILE A 109 0.60 -19.73 -14.43
N ASP A 110 0.03 -18.65 -13.91
CA ASP A 110 -1.13 -18.62 -13.03
C ASP A 110 -2.13 -17.60 -13.59
N ALA A 111 -3.03 -18.10 -14.45
CA ALA A 111 -3.99 -17.27 -15.16
C ALA A 111 -5.13 -16.76 -14.28
N ASP A 112 -5.42 -17.45 -13.17
CA ASP A 112 -6.51 -17.12 -12.26
C ASP A 112 -6.10 -16.05 -11.20
N TYR A 113 -4.83 -15.63 -11.22
CA TYR A 113 -4.28 -14.68 -10.24
C TYR A 113 -4.86 -13.29 -10.42
N SER A 114 -5.46 -12.77 -9.37
CA SER A 114 -6.08 -11.43 -9.34
C SER A 114 -5.19 -10.36 -8.69
N GLU A 115 -5.52 -9.09 -8.91
CA GLU A 115 -4.88 -7.96 -8.20
C GLU A 115 -5.06 -8.08 -6.68
N ALA A 116 -6.20 -8.61 -6.21
CA ALA A 116 -6.45 -8.85 -4.80
C ALA A 116 -5.49 -9.90 -4.22
N ASP A 117 -5.21 -10.98 -4.94
CA ASP A 117 -4.26 -12.01 -4.50
C ASP A 117 -2.86 -11.43 -4.34
N GLN A 118 -2.46 -10.53 -5.26
CA GLN A 118 -1.19 -9.82 -5.19
C GLN A 118 -1.09 -8.92 -3.95
N VAL A 119 -2.15 -8.21 -3.62
CA VAL A 119 -2.23 -7.37 -2.42
C VAL A 119 -2.22 -8.23 -1.16
N ILE A 120 -2.96 -9.34 -1.13
CA ILE A 120 -3.00 -10.27 0.01
C ILE A 120 -1.61 -10.84 0.29
N GLU A 121 -0.90 -11.32 -0.74
CA GLU A 121 0.47 -11.84 -0.59
C GLU A 121 1.41 -10.78 0.01
N ASN A 122 1.36 -9.57 -0.51
CA ASN A 122 2.20 -8.48 -0.03
C ASN A 122 1.80 -8.00 1.37
N LEU A 123 0.52 -8.00 1.74
CA LEU A 123 0.03 -7.71 3.09
C LEU A 123 0.49 -8.74 4.12
N GLN A 124 0.55 -10.03 3.74
CA GLN A 124 1.04 -11.09 4.62
C GLN A 124 2.53 -10.99 4.91
N ARG A 125 3.29 -10.33 4.04
CA ARG A 125 4.74 -10.12 4.17
C ARG A 125 5.12 -8.74 4.71
N ASP A 126 4.15 -7.92 5.15
CA ASP A 126 4.35 -6.53 5.57
C ASP A 126 5.15 -5.68 4.55
N ASN A 127 4.90 -5.95 3.26
CA ASN A 127 5.65 -5.33 2.17
C ASN A 127 4.96 -4.10 1.57
N LEU A 128 3.71 -3.81 1.94
CA LEU A 128 2.95 -2.66 1.45
C LEU A 128 2.95 -1.54 2.47
N THR A 129 3.12 -0.32 1.97
CA THR A 129 2.89 0.89 2.75
C THR A 129 1.39 1.14 2.92
N ALA A 130 1.02 1.92 3.93
CA ALA A 130 -0.38 2.30 4.14
C ALA A 130 -0.99 3.01 2.92
N ARG A 131 -0.17 3.75 2.17
CA ARG A 131 -0.57 4.44 0.94
C ARG A 131 -0.88 3.47 -0.19
N GLU A 132 -0.02 2.47 -0.42
CA GLU A 132 -0.25 1.45 -1.44
C GLU A 132 -1.53 0.64 -1.16
N ILE A 133 -1.81 0.34 0.11
CA ILE A 133 -3.06 -0.30 0.54
C ILE A 133 -4.26 0.61 0.27
N ALA A 134 -4.16 1.89 0.61
CA ALA A 134 -5.21 2.87 0.37
C ALA A 134 -5.52 3.01 -1.14
N ASP A 135 -4.50 3.10 -1.98
CA ASP A 135 -4.62 3.21 -3.43
C ASP A 135 -5.33 1.98 -4.04
N PHE A 136 -5.01 0.75 -3.58
CA PHE A 136 -5.73 -0.45 -3.99
C PHE A 136 -7.21 -0.37 -3.58
N ILE A 137 -7.48 -0.05 -2.31
CA ILE A 137 -8.87 0.09 -1.82
C ILE A 137 -9.62 1.15 -2.64
N GLY A 138 -8.97 2.25 -3.00
CA GLY A 138 -9.53 3.30 -3.85
C GLY A 138 -9.96 2.79 -5.22
N ARG A 139 -9.11 2.00 -5.88
CA ARG A 139 -9.42 1.38 -7.17
C ARG A 139 -10.62 0.42 -7.07
N GLU A 140 -10.68 -0.40 -6.02
CA GLU A 140 -11.79 -1.32 -5.81
C GLU A 140 -13.12 -0.59 -5.51
N LEU A 141 -13.06 0.51 -4.76
CA LEU A 141 -14.22 1.38 -4.52
C LEU A 141 -14.69 2.07 -5.82
N ALA A 142 -13.76 2.48 -6.70
CA ALA A 142 -14.08 3.04 -8.02
C ALA A 142 -14.79 2.03 -8.92
N LYS A 143 -14.49 0.72 -8.78
CA LYS A 143 -15.22 -0.39 -9.41
C LYS A 143 -16.59 -0.67 -8.76
N LYS A 144 -17.05 0.22 -7.84
CA LYS A 144 -18.32 0.13 -7.09
C LYS A 144 -18.41 -1.08 -6.14
N LYS A 145 -17.31 -1.70 -5.75
CA LYS A 145 -17.28 -2.70 -4.67
C LYS A 145 -17.59 -2.05 -3.32
N LYS A 146 -18.31 -2.74 -2.45
CA LYS A 146 -18.56 -2.27 -1.08
C LYS A 146 -17.36 -2.53 -0.19
N LYS A 147 -17.11 -1.65 0.79
CA LYS A 147 -16.00 -1.81 1.77
C LYS A 147 -16.01 -3.17 2.47
N GLY A 148 -17.20 -3.72 2.76
CA GLY A 148 -17.35 -5.03 3.38
C GLY A 148 -16.90 -6.19 2.48
N ASP A 149 -17.12 -6.07 1.16
CA ASP A 149 -16.69 -7.10 0.20
C ASP A 149 -15.17 -7.05 -0.01
N ILE A 150 -14.60 -5.85 -0.11
CA ILE A 150 -13.14 -5.63 -0.14
C ILE A 150 -12.48 -6.19 1.13
N ALA A 151 -13.09 -5.98 2.30
CA ALA A 151 -12.58 -6.50 3.57
C ALA A 151 -12.55 -8.04 3.59
N LYS A 152 -13.62 -8.68 3.10
CA LYS A 152 -13.68 -10.15 2.99
C LYS A 152 -12.62 -10.68 2.02
N GLU A 153 -12.47 -10.05 0.86
CA GLU A 153 -11.49 -10.40 -0.17
C GLU A 153 -10.06 -10.31 0.39
N LEU A 154 -9.72 -9.23 1.09
CA LEU A 154 -8.40 -9.04 1.72
C LEU A 154 -8.17 -9.85 3.00
N GLY A 155 -9.17 -10.56 3.52
CA GLY A 155 -9.09 -11.23 4.81
C GLY A 155 -8.85 -10.26 5.98
N LYS A 156 -9.32 -9.00 5.87
CA LYS A 156 -9.15 -7.94 6.87
C LYS A 156 -10.51 -7.49 7.44
N SER A 157 -10.49 -6.70 8.49
CA SER A 157 -11.72 -6.12 9.07
C SER A 157 -12.27 -4.98 8.21
N ALA A 158 -13.60 -4.72 8.29
CA ALA A 158 -14.20 -3.56 7.67
C ALA A 158 -13.63 -2.23 8.22
N ALA A 159 -13.20 -2.22 9.48
CA ALA A 159 -12.51 -1.09 10.10
C ALA A 159 -11.17 -0.83 9.42
N PHE A 160 -10.37 -1.87 9.13
CA PHE A 160 -9.11 -1.77 8.39
C PHE A 160 -9.32 -1.08 7.03
N VAL A 161 -10.29 -1.57 6.24
CA VAL A 161 -10.60 -0.99 4.93
C VAL A 161 -11.07 0.46 5.06
N SER A 162 -11.91 0.77 6.06
CA SER A 162 -12.40 2.14 6.27
C SER A 162 -11.28 3.10 6.69
N GLN A 163 -10.34 2.66 7.53
CA GLN A 163 -9.22 3.46 7.99
C GLN A 163 -8.23 3.78 6.85
N HIS A 164 -7.92 2.79 6.01
CA HIS A 164 -7.05 3.02 4.85
C HIS A 164 -7.75 3.84 3.75
N ALA A 165 -9.05 3.62 3.51
CA ALA A 165 -9.81 4.43 2.57
C ALA A 165 -9.82 5.92 2.95
N ALA A 166 -9.78 6.25 4.25
CA ALA A 166 -9.72 7.62 4.72
C ALA A 166 -8.41 8.35 4.34
N LEU A 167 -7.33 7.61 4.04
CA LEU A 167 -6.06 8.18 3.57
C LEU A 167 -6.13 8.76 2.15
N LEU A 168 -7.20 8.46 1.41
CA LEU A 168 -7.39 8.94 0.03
C LEU A 168 -7.93 10.38 -0.02
N ASP A 169 -8.54 10.84 1.07
CA ASP A 169 -9.19 12.15 1.16
C ASP A 169 -8.82 12.80 2.50
N LEU A 170 -7.54 13.13 2.65
CA LEU A 170 -7.01 13.81 3.83
C LEU A 170 -7.07 15.33 3.65
N PRO A 171 -7.44 16.10 4.69
CA PRO A 171 -7.16 17.54 4.72
C PRO A 171 -5.68 17.82 4.53
N GLU A 172 -5.35 18.95 3.89
CA GLU A 172 -3.98 19.29 3.45
C GLU A 172 -2.96 19.17 4.59
N SER A 173 -3.23 19.76 5.75
CA SER A 173 -2.36 19.72 6.92
C SER A 173 -2.06 18.31 7.42
N ILE A 174 -3.07 17.42 7.41
CA ILE A 174 -2.91 16.02 7.80
C ILE A 174 -2.18 15.24 6.70
N ALA A 175 -2.47 15.54 5.42
CA ALA A 175 -1.80 14.91 4.28
C ALA A 175 -0.30 15.23 4.29
N ASP A 176 0.08 16.47 4.59
CA ASP A 176 1.48 16.89 4.70
C ASP A 176 2.21 16.18 5.85
N ALA A 177 1.57 16.09 7.03
CA ALA A 177 2.12 15.35 8.15
C ALA A 177 2.30 13.85 7.85
N PHE A 178 1.38 13.25 7.10
CA PHE A 178 1.46 11.85 6.68
C PHE A 178 2.51 11.64 5.59
N ASN A 179 2.55 12.47 4.55
CA ASN A 179 3.47 12.36 3.42
C ASN A 179 4.92 12.68 3.81
N SER A 180 5.14 13.64 4.72
CA SER A 180 6.46 13.93 5.29
C SER A 180 6.97 12.86 6.25
N GLY A 181 6.11 11.93 6.67
CA GLY A 181 6.44 10.85 7.61
C GLY A 181 6.45 11.29 9.09
N ARG A 182 5.96 12.48 9.41
CA ARG A 182 5.73 12.93 10.81
C ARG A 182 4.72 12.02 11.53
N VAL A 183 3.75 11.48 10.79
CA VAL A 183 2.83 10.44 11.28
C VAL A 183 2.79 9.27 10.28
N LYS A 184 2.96 8.04 10.79
CA LYS A 184 2.95 6.81 9.98
C LYS A 184 1.84 5.84 10.36
N ASP A 185 1.36 5.93 11.60
CA ASP A 185 0.30 5.04 12.11
C ASP A 185 -1.06 5.49 11.57
N VAL A 186 -1.68 4.62 10.77
CA VAL A 186 -3.01 4.84 10.17
C VAL A 186 -4.07 5.14 11.23
N THR A 187 -3.95 4.53 12.42
CA THR A 187 -4.89 4.78 13.52
C THR A 187 -4.76 6.22 14.01
N VAL A 188 -3.53 6.72 14.16
CA VAL A 188 -3.26 8.11 14.60
C VAL A 188 -3.78 9.10 13.55
N VAL A 189 -3.58 8.85 12.26
CA VAL A 189 -4.15 9.67 11.18
C VAL A 189 -5.68 9.72 11.26
N ASN A 190 -6.32 8.58 11.50
CA ASN A 190 -7.78 8.53 11.65
C ASN A 190 -8.27 9.27 12.92
N GLU A 191 -7.50 9.26 14.01
CA GLU A 191 -7.82 10.08 15.20
C GLU A 191 -7.65 11.58 14.91
N LEU A 192 -6.60 11.98 14.18
CA LEU A 192 -6.45 13.37 13.71
C LEU A 192 -7.62 13.80 12.80
N LEU A 193 -8.08 12.94 11.90
CA LEU A 193 -9.26 13.21 11.07
C LEU A 193 -10.52 13.44 11.91
N LYS A 194 -10.69 12.69 13.00
CA LYS A 194 -11.82 12.90 13.93
C LYS A 194 -11.69 14.22 14.67
N ALA A 195 -10.48 14.56 15.14
CA ALA A 195 -10.19 15.85 15.77
C ALA A 195 -10.44 17.02 14.80
N HIS A 196 -9.95 16.93 13.55
CA HIS A 196 -10.11 17.94 12.52
C HIS A 196 -11.59 18.19 12.15
N LYS A 197 -12.43 17.15 12.19
CA LYS A 197 -13.88 17.31 12.02
C LYS A 197 -14.56 18.10 13.15
N LYS A 198 -13.98 18.15 14.35
CA LYS A 198 -14.48 18.95 15.47
C LYS A 198 -14.01 20.40 15.37
N SER A 199 -12.73 20.60 15.13
CA SER A 199 -12.14 21.92 14.94
C SER A 199 -10.94 21.82 13.97
N SER A 200 -11.17 22.20 12.70
CA SER A 200 -10.10 22.23 11.69
C SER A 200 -9.00 23.23 12.07
N GLU A 201 -9.39 24.43 12.51
CA GLU A 201 -8.45 25.50 12.87
C GLU A 201 -7.51 25.13 14.02
N ASP A 202 -8.01 24.49 15.07
CA ASP A 202 -7.18 24.09 16.22
C ASP A 202 -6.21 22.95 15.83
N VAL A 203 -6.67 22.00 14.99
CA VAL A 203 -5.81 20.89 14.52
C VAL A 203 -4.74 21.38 13.56
N GLU A 204 -5.08 22.27 12.63
CA GLU A 204 -4.12 22.89 11.71
C GLU A 204 -3.05 23.65 12.49
N ARG A 205 -3.45 24.52 13.43
CA ARG A 205 -2.52 25.26 14.31
C ARG A 205 -1.62 24.31 15.13
N TRP A 206 -2.17 23.19 15.59
CA TRP A 206 -1.41 22.19 16.33
C TRP A 206 -0.41 21.45 15.47
N LEU A 207 -0.74 21.17 14.19
CA LEU A 207 0.14 20.54 13.19
C LEU A 207 1.22 21.48 12.65
N ASP A 208 0.99 22.79 12.66
CA ASP A 208 1.95 23.82 12.24
C ASP A 208 3.19 23.88 13.16
N ASP A 209 3.09 23.38 14.40
CA ASP A 209 4.23 23.23 15.30
C ASP A 209 5.06 22.00 14.92
N ASP A 210 6.17 22.23 14.21
CA ASP A 210 7.11 21.17 13.80
C ASP A 210 7.80 20.46 14.96
N SER A 211 7.82 21.05 16.14
CA SER A 211 8.39 20.44 17.35
C SER A 211 7.45 19.39 17.96
N GLN A 212 6.18 19.41 17.57
CA GLN A 212 5.15 18.51 18.09
C GLN A 212 5.33 17.09 17.56
N GLU A 213 5.60 16.14 18.43
CA GLU A 213 5.56 14.72 18.09
C GLU A 213 4.11 14.25 17.92
N ILE A 214 3.81 13.69 16.72
CA ILE A 214 2.49 13.18 16.41
C ILE A 214 2.41 11.70 16.83
N THR A 215 2.00 11.47 18.04
CA THR A 215 1.82 10.14 18.65
C THR A 215 0.35 9.91 19.02
N ARG A 216 0.01 8.65 19.34
CA ARG A 216 -1.33 8.34 19.86
C ARG A 216 -1.64 9.11 21.14
N GLY A 217 -0.63 9.30 22.01
CA GLY A 217 -0.79 10.05 23.26
C GLY A 217 -1.06 11.52 23.01
N SER A 218 -0.23 12.20 22.21
CA SER A 218 -0.38 13.63 21.94
C SER A 218 -1.69 13.96 21.19
N VAL A 219 -2.10 13.10 20.27
CA VAL A 219 -3.42 13.23 19.58
C VAL A 219 -4.58 12.96 20.55
N GLY A 220 -4.39 12.07 21.54
CA GLY A 220 -5.36 11.86 22.61
C GLY A 220 -5.58 13.13 23.43
N LEU A 221 -4.50 13.79 23.88
CA LEU A 221 -4.56 15.06 24.59
C LEU A 221 -5.20 16.19 23.77
N LEU A 222 -4.86 16.28 22.48
CA LEU A 222 -5.51 17.22 21.56
C LEU A 222 -7.03 17.02 21.52
N ARG A 223 -7.48 15.77 21.47
CA ARG A 223 -8.92 15.46 21.45
C ARG A 223 -9.61 15.81 22.78
N GLU A 224 -8.97 15.51 23.91
CA GLU A 224 -9.48 15.90 25.22
C GLU A 224 -9.64 17.41 25.32
N PHE A 225 -8.62 18.18 24.89
CA PHE A 225 -8.71 19.65 24.82
C PHE A 225 -9.88 20.12 23.96
N LEU A 226 -10.10 19.52 22.78
CA LEU A 226 -11.21 19.88 21.91
C LEU A 226 -12.57 19.52 22.52
N ASP A 227 -12.66 18.41 23.27
CA ASP A 227 -13.88 17.99 23.95
C ASP A 227 -14.24 18.92 25.11
N GLU A 228 -13.23 19.37 25.87
CA GLU A 228 -13.42 20.37 26.96
C GLU A 228 -13.84 21.72 26.40
N LYS A 229 -13.24 22.16 25.29
CA LYS A 229 -13.60 23.42 24.60
C LYS A 229 -15.05 23.42 24.11
N ASP A 230 -15.50 22.29 23.56
CA ASP A 230 -16.87 22.11 23.03
C ASP A 230 -17.90 22.05 24.19
N SER A 231 -17.56 21.40 25.30
CA SER A 231 -18.43 21.30 26.50
C SER A 231 -18.45 22.57 27.36
N GLY A 232 -17.43 23.41 27.30
CA GLY A 232 -17.34 24.69 28.04
C GLY A 232 -18.14 25.83 27.43
N GLY A 233 -18.73 25.65 26.24
CA GLY A 233 -19.52 26.68 25.54
C GLY A 233 -20.95 26.89 26.04
N GLU A 234 -21.46 26.07 26.96
CA GLU A 234 -22.87 26.11 27.42
C GLU A 234 -23.11 26.70 28.84
N SER A 235 -22.11 27.25 29.51
CA SER A 235 -22.31 27.88 30.82
C SER A 235 -21.56 29.20 30.96
N GLY A 236 -22.12 30.30 30.40
CA GLY A 236 -21.67 31.64 30.67
C GLY A 236 -22.82 32.53 31.08
N PRO A 237 -22.87 33.09 32.34
CA PRO A 237 -23.61 34.31 32.57
C PRO A 237 -22.80 35.50 32.06
N ALA A 238 -23.50 36.46 31.48
CA ALA A 238 -22.97 37.73 31.01
C ALA A 238 -22.16 38.45 32.13
N GLY A 239 -20.91 38.79 31.83
CA GLY A 239 -20.08 39.63 32.72
C GLY A 239 -18.77 40.00 32.05
N GLY A 240 -18.64 41.28 31.63
CA GLY A 240 -17.51 41.82 30.91
C GLY A 240 -16.16 41.69 31.68
N GLY A 241 -15.12 41.39 30.93
CA GLY A 241 -13.71 41.37 31.36
C GLY A 241 -12.82 41.18 30.14
N GLU A 242 -11.89 42.10 30.00
CA GLU A 242 -10.98 42.26 28.85
C GLU A 242 -10.16 40.99 28.52
N PRO A 243 -9.71 40.81 27.28
CA PRO A 243 -8.87 39.70 26.88
C PRO A 243 -7.40 40.03 27.13
N GLY A 244 -6.86 39.52 28.18
CA GLY A 244 -5.44 39.54 28.47
C GLY A 244 -5.03 38.21 29.10
N GLY A 245 -4.70 37.23 28.31
CA GLY A 245 -4.20 35.94 28.78
C GLY A 245 -3.18 35.38 27.82
N GLU A 246 -1.91 35.61 28.17
CA GLU A 246 -0.74 35.06 27.47
C GLU A 246 -0.85 33.53 27.35
N LEU A 247 -0.56 33.04 26.12
CA LEU A 247 -0.34 31.63 25.82
C LEU A 247 0.83 31.11 26.67
N GLN A 248 0.54 30.38 27.73
CA GLN A 248 1.56 29.63 28.44
C GLN A 248 2.03 28.47 27.54
N THR A 249 3.31 28.54 27.18
CA THR A 249 4.07 27.47 26.54
C THR A 249 3.98 26.19 27.36
N TRP A 250 3.47 25.14 26.79
CA TRP A 250 3.46 23.78 27.33
C TRP A 250 4.86 23.16 27.25
N ALA A 251 5.76 23.63 28.09
CA ALA A 251 7.02 22.96 28.35
C ALA A 251 6.87 22.18 29.69
N GLY A 252 6.21 21.04 29.65
CA GLY A 252 6.10 20.12 30.77
C GLY A 252 7.10 18.98 30.62
N GLY A 253 8.37 19.21 30.97
CA GLY A 253 9.33 18.14 31.22
C GLY A 253 8.86 17.29 32.40
N ALA A 254 8.48 16.05 32.15
CA ALA A 254 8.32 15.04 33.17
C ALA A 254 9.58 14.17 33.21
N ASP A 255 10.44 14.48 34.17
CA ASP A 255 11.48 13.60 34.69
C ASP A 255 10.86 12.30 35.23
N TRP A 256 11.14 11.18 34.62
CA TRP A 256 10.88 9.87 35.20
C TRP A 256 12.21 9.09 35.33
N ARG A 257 12.63 8.94 36.57
CA ARG A 257 13.69 8.02 36.99
C ARG A 257 13.20 6.57 36.92
#